data_bf03f749a5221072c159c26d7bf8fc86
#
_entry.id   bf03f749a5221072c159c26d7bf8fc86
#
_cell.length_a   1.000
_cell.length_b   1.000
_cell.length_c   1.000
_cell.angle_alpha   90.00
_cell.angle_beta   90.00
_cell.angle_gamma   90.00
#
_symmetry.space_group_name_H-M   'P 1'
#
loop_
_entity.id
_entity.type
_entity.pdbx_description
1 polymer ?
#
loop_
_entity_poly.entity_id
_entity_poly.type
_entity_poly.pdbx_seq_one_letter_code
_entity_poly.pdbx_strand_id
1 'polypeptide(L)'
;MIWFLGDVHGRFNHVIRQVKLHRPEAVVFLGDLECSLPLDMILRPILEQTEIWFIHGNHDGDKSSYWHNLHSCGLAERSLHGRVVEVAGFRIAGLGGTFESQVWLPGSPDTGIQNYADYLDRLALRPHHEYIVATKKQHALSAIYPDDYFTLAMEKADILVCHEAPSCHPHGFSEIDELAQAMGAKMVVHGHHHDCLDYRSEWPKLGFEAHGVAFRSIMAIDGSVIS
;
A
#
# COMPACT_ATOMS: atom_id res chain seq x y z
N MET A 1 -3.28 -1.06 -20.04
CA MET A 1 -4.32 -1.37 -19.02
C MET A 1 -3.62 -1.72 -17.72
N ILE A 2 -4.02 -1.08 -16.61
CA ILE A 2 -3.45 -1.29 -15.28
C ILE A 2 -4.39 -2.17 -14.46
N TRP A 3 -3.83 -3.08 -13.65
CA TRP A 3 -4.56 -3.90 -12.69
C TRP A 3 -4.10 -3.59 -11.26
N PHE A 4 -5.05 -3.55 -10.33
CA PHE A 4 -4.84 -3.43 -8.90
C PHE A 4 -5.13 -4.78 -8.23
N LEU A 5 -4.25 -5.21 -7.35
CA LEU A 5 -4.23 -6.55 -6.78
C LEU A 5 -4.41 -6.45 -5.26
N GLY A 6 -5.55 -6.93 -4.77
CA GLY A 6 -5.82 -6.99 -3.32
C GLY A 6 -5.00 -8.10 -2.65
N ASP A 7 -4.72 -7.87 -1.42
CA ASP A 7 -4.00 -8.64 -0.39
C ASP A 7 -3.78 -10.12 -0.73
N VAL A 8 -2.63 -10.44 -1.35
CA VAL A 8 -2.36 -11.80 -1.88
C VAL A 8 -1.93 -12.80 -0.82
N HIS A 9 -1.42 -12.33 0.35
CA HIS A 9 -0.98 -13.16 1.49
C HIS A 9 -0.19 -14.40 1.04
N GLY A 10 0.91 -14.17 0.33
CA GLY A 10 1.81 -15.24 -0.16
C GLY A 10 1.26 -16.10 -1.30
N ARG A 11 0.09 -15.79 -1.86
CA ARG A 11 -0.59 -16.59 -2.89
C ARG A 11 -0.60 -15.90 -4.26
N PHE A 12 0.49 -15.99 -5.00
CA PHE A 12 0.68 -15.29 -6.28
C PHE A 12 0.19 -16.06 -7.52
N ASN A 13 -0.13 -17.35 -7.41
CA ASN A 13 -0.42 -18.21 -8.56
C ASN A 13 -1.58 -17.73 -9.43
N HIS A 14 -2.65 -17.17 -8.83
CA HIS A 14 -3.78 -16.64 -9.56
C HIS A 14 -3.38 -15.41 -10.37
N VAL A 15 -2.59 -14.50 -9.79
CA VAL A 15 -2.06 -13.32 -10.47
C VAL A 15 -1.19 -13.73 -11.66
N ILE A 16 -0.22 -14.64 -11.44
CA ILE A 16 0.68 -15.13 -12.49
C ILE A 16 -0.12 -15.74 -13.66
N ARG A 17 -1.17 -16.51 -13.35
CA ARG A 17 -2.03 -17.11 -14.37
C ARG A 17 -2.78 -16.05 -15.18
N GLN A 18 -3.40 -15.07 -14.49
CA GLN A 18 -4.18 -14.03 -15.15
C GLN A 18 -3.30 -13.09 -16.00
N VAL A 19 -2.12 -12.71 -15.48
CA VAL A 19 -1.16 -11.89 -16.23
C VAL A 19 -0.69 -12.60 -17.50
N LYS A 20 -0.38 -13.90 -17.43
CA LYS A 20 -0.02 -14.69 -18.63
C LYS A 20 -1.12 -14.75 -19.67
N LEU A 21 -2.38 -14.78 -19.24
CA LEU A 21 -3.54 -14.86 -20.13
C LEU A 21 -3.85 -13.51 -20.78
N HIS A 22 -3.85 -12.43 -20.00
CA HIS A 22 -4.38 -11.12 -20.43
C HIS A 22 -3.31 -10.08 -20.74
N ARG A 23 -2.08 -10.25 -20.21
CA ARG A 23 -0.93 -9.36 -20.42
C ARG A 23 -1.25 -7.87 -20.16
N PRO A 24 -1.69 -7.50 -18.95
CA PRO A 24 -1.87 -6.10 -18.62
C PRO A 24 -0.54 -5.36 -18.77
N GLU A 25 -0.60 -4.08 -19.04
CA GLU A 25 0.59 -3.23 -19.17
C GLU A 25 1.32 -3.10 -17.83
N ALA A 26 0.54 -2.94 -16.75
CA ALA A 26 1.07 -2.88 -15.38
C ALA A 26 0.14 -3.57 -14.37
N VAL A 27 0.74 -4.05 -13.30
CA VAL A 27 0.06 -4.55 -12.09
C VAL A 27 0.57 -3.82 -10.86
N VAL A 28 -0.33 -3.46 -9.95
CA VAL A 28 -0.02 -2.76 -8.69
C VAL A 28 -0.57 -3.58 -7.52
N PHE A 29 0.32 -4.11 -6.69
CA PHE A 29 -0.06 -4.79 -5.45
C PHE A 29 -0.36 -3.77 -4.35
N LEU A 30 -1.47 -3.94 -3.64
CA LEU A 30 -1.99 -3.00 -2.66
C LEU A 30 -1.58 -3.30 -1.21
N GLY A 31 -0.52 -4.08 -1.02
CA GLY A 31 0.01 -4.46 0.29
C GLY A 31 -0.29 -5.92 0.64
N ASP A 32 0.18 -6.33 1.82
CA ASP A 32 0.03 -7.66 2.38
C ASP A 32 0.48 -8.78 1.42
N LEU A 33 1.68 -8.59 0.86
CA LEU A 33 2.27 -9.54 -0.07
C LEU A 33 2.80 -10.79 0.65
N GLU A 34 3.33 -10.64 1.88
CA GLU A 34 3.90 -11.71 2.71
C GLU A 34 4.89 -12.61 1.94
N CYS A 35 5.87 -12.00 1.30
CA CYS A 35 6.80 -12.66 0.40
C CYS A 35 7.70 -13.67 1.12
N SER A 36 7.46 -14.97 0.93
CA SER A 36 8.29 -16.06 1.48
C SER A 36 9.64 -16.22 0.76
N LEU A 37 9.76 -15.69 -0.45
CA LEU A 37 10.98 -15.58 -1.28
C LEU A 37 11.05 -14.15 -1.84
N PRO A 38 12.21 -13.69 -2.36
CA PRO A 38 12.32 -12.41 -3.06
C PRO A 38 11.23 -12.24 -4.12
N LEU A 39 10.56 -11.08 -4.13
CA LEU A 39 9.38 -10.83 -4.98
C LEU A 39 9.69 -11.05 -6.47
N ASP A 40 10.85 -10.65 -6.93
CA ASP A 40 11.31 -10.89 -8.31
C ASP A 40 11.47 -12.38 -8.64
N MET A 41 11.85 -13.21 -7.68
CA MET A 41 11.89 -14.66 -7.86
C MET A 41 10.49 -15.26 -7.96
N ILE A 42 9.55 -14.80 -7.10
CA ILE A 42 8.15 -15.24 -7.13
C ILE A 42 7.50 -14.87 -8.46
N LEU A 43 7.69 -13.63 -8.92
CA LEU A 43 7.05 -13.08 -10.11
C LEU A 43 7.87 -13.27 -11.40
N ARG A 44 9.00 -13.99 -11.33
CA ARG A 44 9.85 -14.30 -12.50
C ARG A 44 9.07 -14.77 -13.74
N PRO A 45 7.98 -15.59 -13.61
CA PRO A 45 7.23 -16.04 -14.77
C PRO A 45 6.49 -14.96 -15.58
N ILE A 46 6.43 -13.71 -15.06
CA ILE A 46 5.67 -12.61 -15.65
C ILE A 46 6.45 -11.30 -15.76
N LEU A 47 7.70 -11.23 -15.31
CA LEU A 47 8.51 -10.01 -15.31
C LEU A 47 8.66 -9.35 -16.69
N GLU A 48 8.70 -10.16 -17.76
CA GLU A 48 8.83 -9.68 -19.14
C GLU A 48 7.47 -9.38 -19.80
N GLN A 49 6.36 -9.58 -19.09
CA GLN A 49 5.02 -9.49 -19.66
C GLN A 49 4.22 -8.29 -19.16
N THR A 50 4.62 -7.72 -18.02
CA THR A 50 3.91 -6.62 -17.36
C THR A 50 4.87 -5.84 -16.47
N GLU A 51 4.65 -4.55 -16.30
CA GLU A 51 5.31 -3.79 -15.25
C GLU A 51 4.74 -4.16 -13.87
N ILE A 52 5.61 -4.33 -12.89
CA ILE A 52 5.21 -4.70 -11.52
C ILE A 52 5.52 -3.53 -10.59
N TRP A 53 4.50 -3.10 -9.86
CA TRP A 53 4.57 -2.08 -8.83
C TRP A 53 3.89 -2.57 -7.56
N PHE A 54 4.24 -2.00 -6.41
CA PHE A 54 3.64 -2.39 -5.14
C PHE A 54 3.72 -1.27 -4.10
N ILE A 55 2.84 -1.35 -3.12
CA ILE A 55 3.00 -0.77 -1.80
C ILE A 55 3.07 -1.93 -0.79
N HIS A 56 3.63 -1.70 0.39
CA HIS A 56 3.55 -2.67 1.48
C HIS A 56 2.27 -2.49 2.30
N GLY A 57 1.80 -3.56 2.93
CA GLY A 57 0.75 -3.53 3.94
C GLY A 57 1.33 -3.83 5.33
N ASN A 58 0.45 -3.94 6.35
CA ASN A 58 0.88 -4.20 7.72
C ASN A 58 1.50 -5.59 7.91
N HIS A 59 0.99 -6.62 7.23
CA HIS A 59 1.51 -7.99 7.33
C HIS A 59 2.87 -8.19 6.65
N ASP A 60 3.29 -7.29 5.78
CA ASP A 60 4.65 -7.30 5.24
C ASP A 60 5.68 -6.94 6.32
N GLY A 61 5.26 -6.24 7.39
CA GLY A 61 6.03 -5.95 8.58
C GLY A 61 6.06 -7.06 9.65
N ASP A 62 5.30 -8.16 9.52
CA ASP A 62 5.20 -9.20 10.56
C ASP A 62 6.50 -9.99 10.73
N LYS A 63 7.27 -10.16 9.66
CA LYS A 63 8.54 -10.90 9.67
C LYS A 63 9.63 -10.13 8.94
N SER A 64 10.82 -10.13 9.50
CA SER A 64 11.99 -9.51 8.85
C SER A 64 12.28 -10.12 7.48
N SER A 65 12.00 -11.42 7.29
CA SER A 65 12.14 -12.07 5.99
C SER A 65 11.14 -11.56 4.95
N TYR A 66 9.89 -11.25 5.33
CA TYR A 66 8.90 -10.69 4.41
C TYR A 66 9.34 -9.31 3.93
N TRP A 67 9.71 -8.44 4.87
CA TRP A 67 10.22 -7.12 4.56
C TRP A 67 11.46 -7.15 3.66
N HIS A 68 12.45 -8.00 4.03
CA HIS A 68 13.67 -8.17 3.25
C HIS A 68 13.38 -8.67 1.83
N ASN A 69 12.53 -9.69 1.68
CA ASN A 69 12.16 -10.25 0.38
C ASN A 69 11.39 -9.26 -0.52
N LEU A 70 10.75 -8.26 0.08
CA LEU A 70 10.04 -7.20 -0.64
C LEU A 70 10.96 -6.02 -0.98
N HIS A 71 11.75 -5.55 -0.02
CA HIS A 71 12.52 -4.31 -0.12
C HIS A 71 14.02 -4.48 -0.41
N SER A 72 14.52 -5.74 -0.53
CA SER A 72 15.93 -6.04 -0.87
C SER A 72 16.03 -7.02 -2.04
N CYS A 73 15.10 -7.00 -2.97
CA CYS A 73 15.05 -7.85 -4.17
C CYS A 73 15.22 -7.02 -5.46
N GLY A 74 15.23 -7.68 -6.59
CA GLY A 74 15.36 -7.02 -7.91
C GLY A 74 14.20 -6.06 -8.25
N LEU A 75 13.09 -6.11 -7.53
CA LEU A 75 11.93 -5.22 -7.67
C LEU A 75 11.85 -4.15 -6.56
N ALA A 76 12.82 -4.01 -5.66
CA ALA A 76 12.76 -3.06 -4.54
C ALA A 76 12.47 -1.63 -4.99
N GLU A 77 13.06 -1.18 -6.12
CA GLU A 77 12.84 0.13 -6.72
C GLU A 77 11.43 0.30 -7.34
N ARG A 78 10.62 -0.74 -7.34
CA ARG A 78 9.23 -0.70 -7.79
C ARG A 78 8.23 -0.44 -6.64
N SER A 79 8.72 -0.18 -5.43
CA SER A 79 7.87 0.33 -4.35
C SER A 79 7.33 1.72 -4.70
N LEU A 80 6.03 1.92 -4.57
CA LEU A 80 5.37 3.22 -4.75
C LEU A 80 5.27 4.02 -3.45
N HIS A 81 5.54 3.40 -2.29
CA HIS A 81 5.39 4.06 -1.01
C HIS A 81 6.20 5.36 -0.92
N GLY A 82 5.53 6.45 -0.51
CA GLY A 82 6.11 7.76 -0.31
C GLY A 82 6.46 8.52 -1.61
N ARG A 83 6.00 8.09 -2.78
CA ARG A 83 6.35 8.74 -4.05
C ARG A 83 5.27 8.65 -5.13
N VAL A 84 5.41 9.47 -6.17
CA VAL A 84 4.60 9.46 -7.38
C VAL A 84 5.43 8.95 -8.54
N VAL A 85 4.89 8.00 -9.31
CA VAL A 85 5.56 7.41 -10.48
C VAL A 85 4.59 7.41 -11.66
N GLU A 86 5.11 7.59 -12.86
CA GLU A 86 4.33 7.41 -14.09
C GLU A 86 4.27 5.92 -14.43
N VAL A 87 3.06 5.34 -14.48
CA VAL A 87 2.80 3.94 -14.77
C VAL A 87 1.73 3.88 -15.85
N ALA A 88 2.08 3.34 -17.02
CA ALA A 88 1.15 3.17 -18.15
C ALA A 88 0.35 4.46 -18.47
N GLY A 89 1.02 5.62 -18.41
CA GLY A 89 0.44 6.94 -18.73
C GLY A 89 -0.35 7.60 -17.60
N PHE A 90 -0.37 7.05 -16.38
CA PHE A 90 -0.97 7.64 -15.20
C PHE A 90 0.09 7.96 -14.14
N ARG A 91 -0.06 9.09 -13.47
CA ARG A 91 0.72 9.44 -12.28
C ARG A 91 0.09 8.73 -11.08
N ILE A 92 0.74 7.70 -10.58
CA ILE A 92 0.27 6.90 -9.45
C ILE A 92 1.11 7.25 -8.22
N ALA A 93 0.43 7.69 -7.16
CA ALA A 93 0.99 7.87 -5.83
C ALA A 93 0.77 6.62 -5.00
N GLY A 94 1.70 6.28 -4.11
CA GLY A 94 1.56 5.14 -3.20
C GLY A 94 1.75 5.51 -1.74
N LEU A 95 0.80 5.11 -0.89
CA LEU A 95 0.90 5.19 0.57
C LEU A 95 0.72 3.77 1.14
N GLY A 96 1.82 3.06 1.38
CA GLY A 96 1.81 1.73 2.01
C GLY A 96 1.74 1.81 3.53
N GLY A 97 1.36 0.70 4.17
CA GLY A 97 1.27 0.57 5.61
C GLY A 97 -0.06 1.00 6.20
N THR A 98 -0.11 1.02 7.52
CA THR A 98 -1.31 1.35 8.31
C THR A 98 -1.03 2.46 9.32
N PHE A 99 -2.09 3.16 9.74
CA PHE A 99 -2.00 4.10 10.84
C PHE A 99 -1.85 3.36 12.17
N GLU A 100 -0.81 3.70 12.92
CA GLU A 100 -0.44 3.01 14.15
C GLU A 100 -0.42 3.94 15.37
N SER A 101 -1.09 3.57 16.45
CA SER A 101 -1.19 4.41 17.67
C SER A 101 0.17 4.76 18.30
N GLN A 102 1.20 3.96 18.02
CA GLN A 102 2.56 4.20 18.53
C GLN A 102 3.35 5.17 17.63
N VAL A 103 2.89 5.43 16.42
CA VAL A 103 3.50 6.32 15.43
C VAL A 103 2.58 7.49 15.15
N TRP A 104 1.55 7.28 14.41
CA TRP A 104 0.51 8.25 14.08
C TRP A 104 -0.82 7.52 13.85
N LEU A 105 -1.80 7.79 14.72
CA LEU A 105 -3.17 7.36 14.53
C LEU A 105 -4.06 8.61 14.50
N PRO A 106 -4.73 8.89 13.37
CA PRO A 106 -5.64 10.02 13.23
C PRO A 106 -6.67 10.10 14.37
N GLY A 107 -6.94 11.31 14.85
CA GLY A 107 -7.83 11.52 16.00
C GLY A 107 -7.25 11.19 17.38
N SER A 108 -6.03 10.63 17.45
CA SER A 108 -5.31 10.36 18.70
C SER A 108 -4.31 11.49 19.02
N PRO A 109 -3.86 11.61 20.29
CA PRO A 109 -2.84 12.58 20.65
C PRO A 109 -1.56 12.42 19.83
N ASP A 110 -0.96 13.55 19.44
CA ASP A 110 0.29 13.58 18.70
C ASP A 110 1.40 12.85 19.48
N THR A 111 2.05 11.91 18.83
CA THR A 111 3.18 11.17 19.39
C THR A 111 4.48 11.95 19.27
N GLY A 112 4.57 12.96 18.39
CA GLY A 112 5.79 13.68 18.03
C GLY A 112 6.76 12.87 17.18
N ILE A 113 6.34 11.70 16.65
CA ILE A 113 7.13 10.86 15.76
C ILE A 113 6.79 11.26 14.32
N GLN A 114 7.80 11.68 13.54
CA GLN A 114 7.62 12.09 12.16
C GLN A 114 8.03 11.00 11.16
N ASN A 115 9.04 10.19 11.53
CA ASN A 115 9.63 9.17 10.68
C ASN A 115 10.13 7.97 11.50
N TYR A 116 10.61 6.95 10.78
CA TYR A 116 11.11 5.72 11.41
C TYR A 116 12.32 5.96 12.32
N ALA A 117 13.19 6.94 12.02
CA ALA A 117 14.33 7.28 12.87
C ALA A 117 13.88 7.83 14.23
N ASP A 118 12.90 8.75 14.25
CA ASP A 118 12.31 9.27 15.49
C ASP A 118 11.70 8.15 16.33
N TYR A 119 11.04 7.17 15.67
CA TYR A 119 10.50 6.02 16.37
C TYR A 119 11.60 5.18 17.04
N LEU A 120 12.72 4.94 16.33
CA LEU A 120 13.85 4.19 16.87
C LEU A 120 14.50 4.92 18.06
N ASP A 121 14.66 6.24 17.96
CA ASP A 121 15.20 7.07 19.06
C ASP A 121 14.30 7.01 20.29
N ARG A 122 13.00 7.15 20.10
CA ARG A 122 12.02 7.00 21.19
C ARG A 122 12.05 5.61 21.82
N LEU A 123 12.16 4.56 21.00
CA LEU A 123 12.24 3.18 21.50
C LEU A 123 13.50 2.95 22.32
N ALA A 124 14.62 3.58 21.96
CA ALA A 124 15.89 3.47 22.68
C ALA A 124 15.86 4.13 24.08
N LEU A 125 14.97 5.10 24.31
CA LEU A 125 14.84 5.77 25.62
C LEU A 125 14.17 4.92 26.71
N ARG A 126 13.57 3.78 26.34
CA ARG A 126 12.86 2.90 27.29
C ARG A 126 13.56 1.56 27.42
N PRO A 127 13.79 1.06 28.65
CA PRO A 127 14.33 -0.28 28.83
C PRO A 127 13.28 -1.31 28.38
N HIS A 128 13.62 -2.09 27.41
CA HIS A 128 12.82 -3.20 26.92
C HIS A 128 13.68 -4.46 26.79
N HIS A 129 13.08 -5.63 26.89
CA HIS A 129 13.77 -6.85 26.49
C HIS A 129 14.11 -6.80 24.99
N GLU A 130 15.26 -7.30 24.63
CA GLU A 130 15.81 -7.25 23.26
C GLU A 130 14.82 -7.81 22.21
N TYR A 131 14.13 -8.90 22.54
CA TYR A 131 13.08 -9.47 21.68
C TYR A 131 11.92 -8.50 21.43
N ILE A 132 11.45 -7.79 22.45
CA ILE A 132 10.36 -6.79 22.32
C ILE A 132 10.81 -5.63 21.42
N VAL A 133 12.06 -5.19 21.56
CA VAL A 133 12.64 -4.14 20.73
C VAL A 133 12.66 -4.58 19.25
N ALA A 134 13.14 -5.79 18.98
CA ALA A 134 13.19 -6.33 17.61
C ALA A 134 11.80 -6.40 16.97
N THR A 135 10.81 -6.91 17.71
CA THR A 135 9.42 -7.00 17.23
C THR A 135 8.83 -5.62 16.95
N LYS A 136 8.99 -4.66 17.88
CA LYS A 136 8.48 -3.29 17.69
C LYS A 136 9.13 -2.59 16.51
N LYS A 137 10.44 -2.72 16.33
CA LYS A 137 11.15 -2.18 15.17
C LYS A 137 10.61 -2.74 13.87
N GLN A 138 10.36 -4.06 13.86
CA GLN A 138 9.87 -4.75 12.67
C GLN A 138 8.47 -4.27 12.28
N HIS A 139 7.52 -4.23 13.21
CA HIS A 139 6.16 -3.75 12.93
C HIS A 139 6.13 -2.26 12.52
N ALA A 140 6.98 -1.42 13.14
CA ALA A 140 7.04 -0.01 12.81
C ALA A 140 7.53 0.29 11.37
N LEU A 141 8.13 -0.69 10.68
CA LEU A 141 8.50 -0.54 9.26
C LEU A 141 7.27 -0.37 8.35
N SER A 142 6.13 -0.95 8.73
CA SER A 142 4.89 -0.89 7.96
C SER A 142 3.88 0.13 8.49
N ALA A 143 4.31 1.04 9.37
CA ALA A 143 3.48 2.15 9.81
C ALA A 143 3.49 3.29 8.78
N ILE A 144 2.39 4.04 8.69
CA ILE A 144 2.36 5.32 7.98
C ILE A 144 2.98 6.40 8.87
N TYR A 145 4.00 7.08 8.34
CA TYR A 145 4.66 8.19 9.02
C TYR A 145 4.16 9.54 8.49
N PRO A 146 4.08 10.58 9.36
CA PRO A 146 3.73 11.93 8.92
C PRO A 146 4.62 12.44 7.77
N ASP A 147 5.95 12.21 7.82
CA ASP A 147 6.87 12.65 6.77
C ASP A 147 6.51 12.07 5.39
N ASP A 148 6.15 10.78 5.30
CA ASP A 148 5.75 10.14 4.05
C ASP A 148 4.43 10.72 3.53
N TYR A 149 3.45 10.87 4.42
CA TYR A 149 2.14 11.42 4.08
C TYR A 149 2.24 12.88 3.60
N PHE A 150 2.92 13.76 4.36
CA PHE A 150 3.02 15.18 4.01
C PHE A 150 3.91 15.40 2.80
N THR A 151 4.91 14.57 2.56
CA THR A 151 5.70 14.59 1.32
C THR A 151 4.81 14.30 0.11
N LEU A 152 3.98 13.25 0.18
CA LEU A 152 3.02 12.94 -0.88
C LEU A 152 2.00 14.05 -1.08
N ALA A 153 1.50 14.69 -0.02
CA ALA A 153 0.50 15.76 -0.11
C ALA A 153 1.00 16.99 -0.90
N MET A 154 2.31 17.16 -1.05
CA MET A 154 2.90 18.23 -1.87
C MET A 154 2.97 17.88 -3.37
N GLU A 155 2.75 16.63 -3.73
CA GLU A 155 2.81 16.13 -5.09
C GLU A 155 1.44 16.12 -5.77
N LYS A 156 1.42 15.87 -7.08
CA LYS A 156 0.18 15.68 -7.87
C LYS A 156 0.14 14.28 -8.44
N ALA A 157 -1.03 13.65 -8.40
CA ALA A 157 -1.25 12.31 -8.96
C ALA A 157 -2.64 12.19 -9.57
N ASP A 158 -2.81 11.25 -10.50
CA ASP A 158 -4.10 10.88 -11.07
C ASP A 158 -4.80 9.83 -10.19
N ILE A 159 -3.99 8.91 -9.63
CA ILE A 159 -4.45 7.79 -8.81
C ILE A 159 -3.61 7.75 -7.52
N LEU A 160 -4.28 7.59 -6.37
CA LEU A 160 -3.66 7.24 -5.10
C LEU A 160 -3.93 5.77 -4.82
N VAL A 161 -2.88 4.96 -4.68
CA VAL A 161 -2.99 3.61 -4.13
C VAL A 161 -2.54 3.64 -2.67
N CYS A 162 -3.34 3.07 -1.78
CA CYS A 162 -3.06 3.02 -0.36
C CYS A 162 -3.43 1.65 0.23
N HIS A 163 -2.83 1.29 1.35
CA HIS A 163 -3.26 0.08 2.05
C HIS A 163 -4.48 0.37 2.90
N GLU A 164 -4.49 1.50 3.63
CA GLU A 164 -5.65 1.99 4.38
C GLU A 164 -6.77 2.51 3.48
N ALA A 165 -8.02 2.41 3.95
CA ALA A 165 -9.20 2.86 3.23
C ALA A 165 -9.51 4.35 3.45
N PRO A 166 -10.15 5.02 2.46
CA PRO A 166 -10.74 6.34 2.62
C PRO A 166 -11.97 6.31 3.55
N SER A 167 -12.43 7.49 3.98
CA SER A 167 -13.50 7.64 5.00
C SER A 167 -14.85 7.02 4.63
N CYS A 168 -15.09 6.71 3.37
CA CYS A 168 -16.29 6.00 2.93
C CYS A 168 -16.36 4.53 3.37
N HIS A 169 -15.22 3.94 3.75
CA HIS A 169 -15.21 2.63 4.40
C HIS A 169 -15.51 2.77 5.91
N PRO A 170 -16.24 1.81 6.56
CA PRO A 170 -16.57 1.87 7.99
C PRO A 170 -15.36 2.00 8.93
N HIS A 171 -14.20 1.53 8.50
CA HIS A 171 -12.92 1.61 9.23
C HIS A 171 -11.90 2.50 8.51
N GLY A 172 -12.34 3.36 7.59
CA GLY A 172 -11.46 4.23 6.82
C GLY A 172 -11.13 5.54 7.53
N PHE A 173 -10.24 6.31 6.92
CA PHE A 173 -9.67 7.53 7.49
C PHE A 173 -9.91 8.73 6.57
N SER A 174 -10.33 9.86 7.17
CA SER A 174 -10.49 11.15 6.46
C SER A 174 -9.16 11.67 5.92
N GLU A 175 -8.04 11.30 6.53
CA GLU A 175 -6.70 11.64 6.10
C GLU A 175 -6.37 11.07 4.71
N ILE A 176 -6.93 9.92 4.35
CA ILE A 176 -6.79 9.38 2.98
C ILE A 176 -7.58 10.25 1.99
N ASP A 177 -8.77 10.74 2.38
CA ASP A 177 -9.54 11.67 1.54
C ASP A 177 -8.77 12.98 1.32
N GLU A 178 -8.25 13.55 2.42
CA GLU A 178 -7.48 14.80 2.41
C GLU A 178 -6.23 14.68 1.53
N LEU A 179 -5.51 13.56 1.64
CA LEU A 179 -4.35 13.28 0.80
C LEU A 179 -4.73 13.22 -0.68
N ALA A 180 -5.75 12.44 -1.02
CA ALA A 180 -6.22 12.32 -2.40
C ALA A 180 -6.65 13.67 -2.98
N GLN A 181 -7.38 14.48 -2.20
CA GLN A 181 -7.81 15.82 -2.58
C GLN A 181 -6.64 16.79 -2.74
N ALA A 182 -5.67 16.80 -1.81
CA ALA A 182 -4.46 17.61 -1.89
C ALA A 182 -3.66 17.30 -3.16
N MET A 183 -3.53 16.01 -3.51
CA MET A 183 -2.86 15.55 -4.72
C MET A 183 -3.67 15.81 -6.00
N GLY A 184 -4.97 16.04 -5.89
CA GLY A 184 -5.90 16.18 -7.03
C GLY A 184 -6.19 14.84 -7.71
N ALA A 185 -5.99 13.72 -7.00
CA ALA A 185 -6.27 12.38 -7.48
C ALA A 185 -7.76 12.22 -7.84
N LYS A 186 -8.02 11.50 -8.93
CA LYS A 186 -9.39 11.21 -9.39
C LYS A 186 -9.87 9.83 -8.98
N MET A 187 -8.94 8.99 -8.53
CA MET A 187 -9.21 7.63 -8.08
C MET A 187 -8.36 7.31 -6.85
N VAL A 188 -8.98 6.65 -5.88
CA VAL A 188 -8.31 6.03 -4.73
C VAL A 188 -8.59 4.54 -4.76
N VAL A 189 -7.54 3.72 -4.68
CA VAL A 189 -7.66 2.26 -4.66
C VAL A 189 -6.97 1.71 -3.41
N HIS A 190 -7.69 0.91 -2.62
CA HIS A 190 -7.16 0.40 -1.35
C HIS A 190 -7.30 -1.12 -1.19
N GLY A 191 -6.48 -1.70 -0.32
CA GLY A 191 -6.53 -3.09 0.16
C GLY A 191 -7.03 -3.19 1.61
N HIS A 192 -6.36 -4.01 2.40
CA HIS A 192 -6.44 -4.17 3.86
C HIS A 192 -7.72 -4.82 4.41
N HIS A 193 -8.90 -4.35 4.03
CA HIS A 193 -10.18 -4.79 4.64
C HIS A 193 -10.74 -6.06 4.04
N HIS A 194 -10.12 -6.61 3.00
CA HIS A 194 -10.50 -7.87 2.33
C HIS A 194 -11.89 -7.87 1.71
N ASP A 195 -12.55 -6.73 1.63
CA ASP A 195 -13.88 -6.57 1.06
C ASP A 195 -13.89 -5.70 -0.20
N CYS A 196 -15.04 -5.56 -0.82
CA CYS A 196 -15.27 -4.76 -2.02
C CYS A 196 -16.63 -4.06 -1.87
N LEU A 197 -16.68 -3.06 -1.00
CA LEU A 197 -17.89 -2.28 -0.78
C LEU A 197 -18.17 -1.34 -1.95
N ASP A 198 -19.44 -1.07 -2.20
CA ASP A 198 -19.86 -0.12 -3.23
C ASP A 198 -19.86 1.31 -2.67
N TYR A 199 -18.88 2.11 -3.04
CA TYR A 199 -18.72 3.50 -2.61
C TYR A 199 -19.27 4.53 -3.60
N ARG A 200 -19.92 4.14 -4.70
CA ARG A 200 -20.36 5.06 -5.76
C ARG A 200 -21.26 6.20 -5.25
N SER A 201 -22.06 5.97 -4.21
CA SER A 201 -22.88 7.02 -3.59
C SER A 201 -22.05 8.10 -2.89
N GLU A 202 -20.82 7.80 -2.47
CA GLU A 202 -19.94 8.71 -1.75
C GLU A 202 -19.01 9.53 -2.67
N TRP A 203 -18.78 9.08 -3.92
CA TRP A 203 -17.88 9.75 -4.87
C TRP A 203 -18.13 11.24 -5.06
N PRO A 204 -19.40 11.72 -5.19
CA PRO A 204 -19.67 13.15 -5.34
C PRO A 204 -19.22 13.99 -4.13
N LYS A 205 -19.24 13.40 -2.93
CA LYS A 205 -18.82 14.04 -1.68
C LYS A 205 -17.29 14.00 -1.54
N LEU A 206 -16.67 12.87 -1.90
CA LEU A 206 -15.22 12.68 -1.83
C LEU A 206 -14.48 13.51 -2.88
N GLY A 207 -15.06 13.71 -4.06
CA GLY A 207 -14.43 14.37 -5.21
C GLY A 207 -13.51 13.45 -6.02
N PHE A 208 -13.49 12.15 -5.72
CA PHE A 208 -12.76 11.09 -6.41
C PHE A 208 -13.55 9.77 -6.37
N GLU A 209 -13.19 8.85 -7.23
CA GLU A 209 -13.70 7.47 -7.22
C GLU A 209 -12.90 6.64 -6.20
N ALA A 210 -13.58 5.99 -5.27
CA ALA A 210 -12.99 5.10 -4.27
C ALA A 210 -13.29 3.64 -4.62
N HIS A 211 -12.27 2.78 -4.53
CA HIS A 211 -12.39 1.34 -4.82
C HIS A 211 -11.63 0.51 -3.79
N GLY A 212 -12.33 -0.39 -3.11
CA GLY A 212 -11.71 -1.46 -2.32
C GLY A 212 -11.46 -2.69 -3.19
N VAL A 213 -10.27 -3.26 -3.12
CA VAL A 213 -9.95 -4.51 -3.83
C VAL A 213 -9.93 -5.65 -2.83
N ALA A 214 -10.93 -6.53 -2.92
CA ALA A 214 -11.12 -7.63 -1.98
C ALA A 214 -9.93 -8.60 -1.95
N PHE A 215 -9.90 -9.41 -0.90
CA PHE A 215 -8.90 -10.46 -0.70
C PHE A 215 -8.64 -11.28 -1.97
N ARG A 216 -7.40 -11.24 -2.46
CA ARG A 216 -6.95 -11.94 -3.67
C ARG A 216 -7.73 -11.61 -4.94
N SER A 217 -8.46 -10.51 -4.95
CA SER A 217 -9.13 -10.01 -6.16
C SER A 217 -8.16 -9.26 -7.05
N ILE A 218 -8.54 -9.16 -8.32
CA ILE A 218 -7.87 -8.33 -9.33
C ILE A 218 -8.91 -7.37 -9.88
N MET A 219 -8.64 -6.08 -9.82
CA MET A 219 -9.49 -5.03 -10.36
C MET A 219 -8.74 -4.32 -11.50
N ALA A 220 -9.38 -4.14 -12.63
CA ALA A 220 -8.86 -3.29 -13.69
C ALA A 220 -9.11 -1.80 -13.37
N ILE A 221 -8.37 -0.92 -14.04
CA ILE A 221 -8.46 0.54 -13.84
C ILE A 221 -9.86 1.12 -14.08
N ASP A 222 -10.71 0.44 -14.84
CA ASP A 222 -12.11 0.82 -15.05
C ASP A 222 -13.07 0.33 -13.96
N GLY A 223 -12.54 -0.24 -12.87
CA GLY A 223 -13.30 -0.79 -11.75
C GLY A 223 -13.85 -2.21 -11.99
N SER A 224 -13.62 -2.81 -13.15
CA SER A 224 -14.08 -4.18 -13.43
C SER A 224 -13.22 -5.23 -12.71
N VAL A 225 -13.86 -6.27 -12.18
CA VAL A 225 -13.18 -7.40 -11.53
C VAL A 225 -12.76 -8.44 -12.56
N ILE A 226 -11.49 -8.84 -12.52
CA ILE A 226 -10.93 -9.87 -13.41
C ILE A 226 -11.09 -11.23 -12.72
N SER A 227 -11.76 -12.16 -13.38
CA SER A 227 -12.10 -13.50 -12.87
C SER A 227 -11.27 -14.61 -13.54
#